data_04b6952d035de7d08a88ce8f485a9f40
#
_entry.id   04b6952d035de7d08a88ce8f485a9f40
#
_cell.length_a   1.000
_cell.length_b   1.000
_cell.length_c   1.000
_cell.angle_alpha   90.00
_cell.angle_beta   90.00
_cell.angle_gamma   90.00
#
_symmetry.space_group_name_H-M   'P 1'
#
loop_
_entity.id
_entity.type
_entity.pdbx_description
1 polymer ?
#
loop_
_entity_poly.entity_id
_entity_poly.type
_entity_poly.pdbx_seq_one_letter_code
_entity_poly.pdbx_strand_id
1 'polypeptide(L)'
;MDYKDDIVKLETREIGKTLKESSGEVQEAIDTCLFFQSEGRRLYGQTVNSELPDKELFTYRRPLGVCGIINACNFPAAVPFWKMIPAIMCGNTCVWKSPQDSPLLSFMLTRIMHEAGLPNGVINLVHGRGSGAGQYLVDSADEGMVDKISFTGSTAVGKMIGETCGRNLISCSLELGGKNPLVVMPSASIDNAVEGAYWAAFGTAGQRCTSLGNLIVHKDVFDEFMDKFMAKVEGTRIGDALRHDDVLYGPMLSERYAEDFLVGLEMCESDGATKPVSYTHLTLPTICSV
;
A
#
# COMPACT_ATOMS: atom_id res chain seq x y z
N MET A 1 6.78 0.27 21.57
CA MET A 1 8.08 0.05 20.89
C MET A 1 8.65 -1.35 21.16
N ASP A 2 8.19 -2.02 22.15
CA ASP A 2 8.74 -3.31 22.62
C ASP A 2 8.53 -4.47 21.63
N TYR A 3 7.60 -4.33 20.68
CA TYR A 3 7.29 -5.36 19.67
C TYR A 3 7.86 -5.07 18.28
N LYS A 4 8.59 -3.97 18.06
CA LYS A 4 9.02 -3.55 16.73
C LYS A 4 9.81 -4.64 16.00
N ASP A 5 10.81 -5.20 16.63
CA ASP A 5 11.70 -6.19 16.01
C ASP A 5 10.96 -7.50 15.70
N ASP A 6 10.01 -7.89 16.53
CA ASP A 6 9.19 -9.09 16.31
C ASP A 6 8.23 -8.89 15.14
N ILE A 7 7.61 -7.71 15.03
CA ILE A 7 6.74 -7.35 13.90
C ILE A 7 7.53 -7.32 12.61
N VAL A 8 8.72 -6.69 12.60
CA VAL A 8 9.61 -6.62 11.43
C VAL A 8 9.98 -8.02 10.92
N LYS A 9 10.39 -8.92 11.82
CA LYS A 9 10.71 -10.30 11.44
C LYS A 9 9.50 -11.08 10.95
N LEU A 10 8.34 -10.86 11.59
CA LEU A 10 7.10 -11.50 11.19
C LEU A 10 6.65 -11.04 9.81
N GLU A 11 6.69 -9.74 9.54
CA GLU A 11 6.38 -9.16 8.24
C GLU A 11 7.30 -9.71 7.15
N THR A 12 8.62 -9.69 7.37
CA THR A 12 9.59 -10.28 6.43
C THR A 12 9.27 -11.76 6.15
N ARG A 13 8.85 -12.51 7.16
CA ARG A 13 8.53 -13.94 7.01
C ARG A 13 7.23 -14.19 6.24
N GLU A 14 6.17 -13.38 6.47
CA GLU A 14 4.88 -13.56 5.82
C GLU A 14 4.84 -13.07 4.38
N ILE A 15 5.53 -11.97 4.08
CA ILE A 15 5.41 -11.31 2.77
C ILE A 15 6.70 -11.18 1.97
N GLY A 16 7.83 -11.68 2.51
CA GLY A 16 9.09 -11.73 1.78
C GLY A 16 9.85 -10.41 1.64
N LYS A 17 9.42 -9.32 2.26
CA LYS A 17 10.17 -8.05 2.29
C LYS A 17 11.52 -8.20 2.96
N THR A 18 12.47 -7.34 2.62
CA THR A 18 13.73 -7.27 3.37
C THR A 18 13.50 -6.75 4.78
N LEU A 19 14.36 -7.14 5.73
CA LEU A 19 14.30 -6.61 7.10
C LEU A 19 14.38 -5.08 7.14
N LYS A 20 15.13 -4.49 6.23
CA LYS A 20 15.26 -3.05 6.10
C LYS A 20 13.93 -2.40 5.68
N GLU A 21 13.25 -2.97 4.69
CA GLU A 21 11.95 -2.47 4.22
C GLU A 21 10.86 -2.66 5.27
N SER A 22 10.79 -3.85 5.88
CA SER A 22 9.84 -4.11 6.97
C SER A 22 10.08 -3.19 8.17
N SER A 23 11.35 -2.91 8.53
CA SER A 23 11.68 -1.96 9.59
C SER A 23 11.22 -0.53 9.26
N GLY A 24 11.35 -0.12 8.00
CA GLY A 24 10.85 1.16 7.51
C GLY A 24 9.33 1.24 7.58
N GLU A 25 8.65 0.20 7.14
CA GLU A 25 7.18 0.15 7.15
C GLU A 25 6.61 0.16 8.58
N VAL A 26 7.16 -0.66 9.47
CA VAL A 26 6.74 -0.66 10.89
C VAL A 26 7.00 0.69 11.54
N GLN A 27 8.12 1.36 11.20
CA GLN A 27 8.37 2.72 11.66
C GLN A 27 7.31 3.69 11.15
N GLU A 28 6.90 3.59 9.89
CA GLU A 28 5.87 4.43 9.29
C GLU A 28 4.50 4.24 9.97
N ALA A 29 4.15 3.01 10.37
CA ALA A 29 2.97 2.75 11.18
C ALA A 29 3.04 3.44 12.55
N ILE A 30 4.21 3.43 13.20
CA ILE A 30 4.46 4.14 14.47
C ILE A 30 4.33 5.66 14.28
N ASP A 31 4.96 6.20 13.24
CA ASP A 31 4.95 7.64 12.94
C ASP A 31 3.52 8.12 12.62
N THR A 32 2.72 7.30 11.97
CA THR A 32 1.29 7.54 11.75
C THR A 32 0.54 7.71 13.08
N CYS A 33 0.78 6.83 14.04
CA CYS A 33 0.17 6.95 15.37
C CYS A 33 0.58 8.25 16.07
N LEU A 34 1.86 8.61 16.01
CA LEU A 34 2.39 9.85 16.61
C LEU A 34 1.79 11.10 15.94
N PHE A 35 1.67 11.09 14.62
CA PHE A 35 1.04 12.18 13.88
C PHE A 35 -0.41 12.37 14.31
N PHE A 36 -1.22 11.32 14.29
CA PHE A 36 -2.64 11.41 14.64
C PHE A 36 -2.89 11.65 16.13
N GLN A 37 -1.99 11.29 17.02
CA GLN A 37 -2.04 11.69 18.43
C GLN A 37 -2.12 13.22 18.58
N SER A 38 -1.37 13.94 17.74
CA SER A 38 -1.40 15.40 17.70
C SER A 38 -2.64 15.92 16.97
N GLU A 39 -3.02 15.30 15.85
CA GLU A 39 -4.15 15.73 15.01
C GLU A 39 -5.51 15.60 15.72
N GLY A 40 -5.66 14.66 16.66
CA GLY A 40 -6.89 14.52 17.44
C GLY A 40 -7.30 15.80 18.21
N ARG A 41 -6.35 16.66 18.52
CA ARG A 41 -6.60 17.97 19.15
C ARG A 41 -6.90 19.09 18.15
N ARG A 42 -6.85 18.82 16.83
CA ARG A 42 -7.05 19.78 15.75
C ARG A 42 -8.35 19.53 14.97
N LEU A 43 -9.26 18.73 15.49
CA LEU A 43 -10.59 18.50 14.91
C LEU A 43 -11.52 19.70 15.17
N TYR A 44 -11.12 20.86 14.67
CA TYR A 44 -11.85 22.10 14.88
C TYR A 44 -13.19 22.13 14.15
N GLY A 45 -14.15 22.86 14.74
CA GLY A 45 -15.28 23.43 14.04
C GLY A 45 -15.01 24.90 13.65
N GLN A 46 -16.00 25.53 13.11
CA GLN A 46 -16.01 26.93 12.72
C GLN A 46 -17.16 27.66 13.43
N THR A 47 -16.93 28.90 13.85
CA THR A 47 -17.97 29.82 14.24
C THR A 47 -18.20 30.78 13.08
N VAL A 48 -19.46 30.93 12.64
CA VAL A 48 -19.85 31.71 11.47
C VAL A 48 -20.95 32.66 11.86
N ASN A 49 -20.94 33.89 11.33
CA ASN A 49 -22.02 34.83 11.55
C ASN A 49 -23.27 34.38 10.77
N SER A 50 -24.44 34.51 11.41
CA SER A 50 -25.70 34.27 10.75
C SER A 50 -26.15 35.52 9.98
N GLU A 51 -26.85 35.34 8.88
CA GLU A 51 -27.58 36.41 8.18
C GLU A 51 -28.84 36.86 8.94
N LEU A 52 -29.30 36.02 9.88
CA LEU A 52 -30.43 36.33 10.70
C LEU A 52 -29.99 36.91 12.06
N PRO A 53 -30.64 37.97 12.57
CA PRO A 53 -30.33 38.50 13.91
C PRO A 53 -30.66 37.45 14.98
N ASP A 54 -29.94 37.52 16.09
CA ASP A 54 -30.08 36.66 17.27
C ASP A 54 -29.85 35.18 17.04
N LYS A 55 -29.03 34.82 16.03
CA LYS A 55 -28.56 33.44 15.76
C LYS A 55 -27.05 33.35 15.72
N GLU A 56 -26.55 32.33 16.38
CA GLU A 56 -25.18 31.90 16.30
C GLU A 56 -25.05 30.60 15.47
N LEU A 57 -24.08 30.53 14.57
CA LEU A 57 -23.83 29.36 13.75
C LEU A 57 -22.45 28.82 14.11
N PHE A 58 -22.37 27.51 14.31
CA PHE A 58 -21.11 26.81 14.52
C PHE A 58 -21.16 25.41 13.92
N THR A 59 -20.01 24.89 13.54
CA THR A 59 -19.83 23.52 13.07
C THR A 59 -18.92 22.77 14.03
N TYR A 60 -19.09 21.47 14.09
CA TYR A 60 -18.19 20.57 14.79
C TYR A 60 -18.11 19.23 14.08
N ARG A 61 -16.98 18.54 14.26
CA ARG A 61 -16.75 17.23 13.67
C ARG A 61 -17.51 16.15 14.45
N ARG A 62 -18.10 15.20 13.71
CA ARG A 62 -18.73 14.00 14.28
C ARG A 62 -18.16 12.74 13.62
N PRO A 63 -18.12 11.61 14.34
CA PRO A 63 -17.83 10.31 13.73
C PRO A 63 -18.82 10.02 12.59
N LEU A 64 -18.34 9.28 11.59
CA LEU A 64 -19.23 8.72 10.55
C LEU A 64 -20.01 7.52 11.10
N GLY A 65 -19.34 6.65 11.89
CA GLY A 65 -19.90 5.44 12.44
C GLY A 65 -18.97 4.25 12.26
N VAL A 66 -19.39 3.25 11.50
CA VAL A 66 -18.62 2.02 11.22
C VAL A 66 -17.84 2.16 9.92
N CYS A 67 -16.53 2.01 9.99
CA CYS A 67 -15.62 2.02 8.84
C CYS A 67 -15.19 0.60 8.45
N GLY A 68 -15.56 0.15 7.26
CA GLY A 68 -15.02 -1.06 6.65
C GLY A 68 -13.61 -0.78 6.10
N ILE A 69 -12.61 -1.50 6.57
CA ILE A 69 -11.21 -1.36 6.16
C ILE A 69 -10.79 -2.64 5.42
N ILE A 70 -10.33 -2.49 4.17
CA ILE A 70 -9.82 -3.59 3.35
C ILE A 70 -8.48 -3.15 2.78
N ASN A 71 -7.42 -3.90 3.02
CA ASN A 71 -6.10 -3.54 2.53
C ASN A 71 -5.39 -4.70 1.83
N ALA A 72 -4.44 -4.33 0.95
CA ALA A 72 -3.55 -5.25 0.27
C ALA A 72 -2.39 -5.69 1.20
N CYS A 73 -1.67 -6.73 0.77
CA CYS A 73 -0.62 -7.37 1.58
C CYS A 73 0.78 -6.81 1.35
N ASN A 74 0.97 -5.90 0.41
CA ASN A 74 2.30 -5.34 0.11
C ASN A 74 2.84 -4.38 1.19
N PHE A 75 1.94 -3.75 1.96
CA PHE A 75 2.24 -2.92 3.14
C PHE A 75 1.26 -3.26 4.26
N PRO A 76 1.41 -4.46 4.88
CA PRO A 76 0.41 -5.00 5.79
C PRO A 76 0.42 -4.36 7.19
N ALA A 77 1.44 -3.62 7.54
CA ALA A 77 1.51 -2.84 8.78
C ALA A 77 1.12 -1.37 8.56
N ALA A 78 1.74 -0.67 7.61
CA ALA A 78 1.53 0.76 7.42
C ALA A 78 0.13 1.10 6.86
N VAL A 79 -0.29 0.42 5.79
CA VAL A 79 -1.56 0.75 5.11
C VAL A 79 -2.79 0.63 6.03
N PRO A 80 -2.97 -0.43 6.83
CA PRO A 80 -4.08 -0.46 7.77
C PRO A 80 -4.00 0.66 8.81
N PHE A 81 -2.81 1.05 9.29
CA PHE A 81 -2.65 2.14 10.24
C PHE A 81 -3.00 3.50 9.61
N TRP A 82 -2.63 3.78 8.36
CA TRP A 82 -3.04 5.00 7.65
C TRP A 82 -4.57 5.16 7.56
N LYS A 83 -5.31 4.06 7.63
CA LYS A 83 -6.77 4.04 7.52
C LYS A 83 -7.44 3.99 8.89
N MET A 84 -7.01 3.08 9.76
CA MET A 84 -7.65 2.85 11.05
C MET A 84 -7.34 3.96 12.07
N ILE A 85 -6.08 4.41 12.14
CA ILE A 85 -5.69 5.40 13.16
C ILE A 85 -6.48 6.71 13.00
N PRO A 86 -6.58 7.34 11.80
CA PRO A 86 -7.44 8.51 11.65
C PRO A 86 -8.93 8.20 11.88
N ALA A 87 -9.41 7.00 11.52
CA ALA A 87 -10.80 6.64 11.75
C ALA A 87 -11.13 6.58 13.24
N ILE A 88 -10.35 5.86 14.03
CA ILE A 88 -10.57 5.73 15.50
C ILE A 88 -10.31 7.05 16.22
N MET A 89 -9.33 7.82 15.79
CA MET A 89 -9.05 9.14 16.35
C MET A 89 -10.24 10.11 16.15
N CYS A 90 -10.97 9.97 15.05
CA CYS A 90 -12.22 10.71 14.81
C CYS A 90 -13.44 10.09 15.52
N GLY A 91 -13.29 9.05 16.34
CA GLY A 91 -14.37 8.42 17.10
C GLY A 91 -15.16 7.36 16.33
N ASN A 92 -14.65 6.86 15.20
CA ASN A 92 -15.27 5.76 14.46
C ASN A 92 -14.83 4.40 14.99
N THR A 93 -15.61 3.37 14.68
CA THR A 93 -15.20 1.97 14.85
C THR A 93 -14.80 1.38 13.50
N CYS A 94 -13.96 0.34 13.52
CA CYS A 94 -13.45 -0.29 12.31
C CYS A 94 -13.77 -1.78 12.29
N VAL A 95 -14.25 -2.27 11.15
CA VAL A 95 -14.21 -3.68 10.79
C VAL A 95 -13.08 -3.85 9.78
N TRP A 96 -12.01 -4.50 10.22
CA TRP A 96 -10.80 -4.66 9.42
C TRP A 96 -10.73 -6.06 8.81
N LYS A 97 -10.95 -6.14 7.50
CA LYS A 97 -10.67 -7.33 6.72
C LYS A 97 -9.17 -7.34 6.37
N SER A 98 -8.40 -8.16 7.05
CA SER A 98 -6.96 -8.29 6.84
C SER A 98 -6.58 -8.79 5.45
N PRO A 99 -5.34 -8.54 4.97
CA PRO A 99 -4.81 -9.28 3.83
C PRO A 99 -4.82 -10.78 4.10
N GLN A 100 -5.08 -11.57 3.06
CA GLN A 100 -5.10 -13.03 3.23
C GLN A 100 -3.69 -13.63 3.40
N ASP A 101 -2.66 -12.93 2.89
CA ASP A 101 -1.28 -13.41 2.86
C ASP A 101 -0.45 -12.94 4.07
N SER A 102 -1.04 -12.11 4.97
CA SER A 102 -0.42 -11.67 6.23
C SER A 102 -1.37 -11.69 7.42
N PRO A 103 -2.01 -12.84 7.71
CA PRO A 103 -3.02 -12.94 8.76
C PRO A 103 -2.43 -12.84 10.16
N LEU A 104 -1.25 -13.42 10.40
CA LEU A 104 -0.64 -13.41 11.72
C LEU A 104 -0.13 -12.02 12.10
N LEU A 105 0.45 -11.28 11.15
CA LEU A 105 0.83 -9.89 11.37
C LEU A 105 -0.38 -9.04 11.73
N SER A 106 -1.49 -9.18 11.02
CA SER A 106 -2.73 -8.45 11.30
C SER A 106 -3.29 -8.77 12.70
N PHE A 107 -3.22 -10.04 13.10
CA PHE A 107 -3.59 -10.47 14.44
C PHE A 107 -2.69 -9.84 15.51
N MET A 108 -1.37 -9.87 15.31
CA MET A 108 -0.41 -9.29 16.24
C MET A 108 -0.59 -7.78 16.39
N LEU A 109 -0.80 -7.04 15.30
CA LEU A 109 -1.07 -5.61 15.33
C LEU A 109 -2.37 -5.30 16.11
N THR A 110 -3.44 -6.06 15.89
CA THR A 110 -4.69 -5.90 16.62
C THR A 110 -4.50 -6.18 18.12
N ARG A 111 -3.77 -7.24 18.46
CA ARG A 111 -3.45 -7.60 19.84
C ARG A 111 -2.67 -6.47 20.53
N ILE A 112 -1.65 -5.92 19.88
CA ILE A 112 -0.84 -4.81 20.42
C ILE A 112 -1.72 -3.58 20.70
N MET A 113 -2.66 -3.26 19.81
CA MET A 113 -3.60 -2.16 20.02
C MET A 113 -4.49 -2.40 21.25
N HIS A 114 -4.98 -3.61 21.45
CA HIS A 114 -5.74 -3.97 22.67
C HIS A 114 -4.88 -3.91 23.93
N GLU A 115 -3.65 -4.42 23.90
CA GLU A 115 -2.69 -4.34 25.01
C GLU A 115 -2.34 -2.87 25.34
N ALA A 116 -2.34 -1.99 24.35
CA ALA A 116 -2.17 -0.54 24.52
C ALA A 116 -3.41 0.17 25.10
N GLY A 117 -4.49 -0.56 25.35
CA GLY A 117 -5.70 -0.03 25.98
C GLY A 117 -6.82 0.36 25.02
N LEU A 118 -6.74 -0.02 23.74
CA LEU A 118 -7.86 0.21 22.82
C LEU A 118 -9.08 -0.61 23.29
N PRO A 119 -10.25 0.03 23.51
CA PRO A 119 -11.43 -0.67 23.98
C PRO A 119 -11.91 -1.76 22.99
N ASN A 120 -12.48 -2.82 23.55
CA ASN A 120 -13.11 -3.87 22.74
C ASN A 120 -14.20 -3.30 21.82
N GLY A 121 -14.27 -3.80 20.58
CA GLY A 121 -15.26 -3.38 19.60
C GLY A 121 -14.86 -2.14 18.79
N VAL A 122 -13.78 -1.42 19.15
CA VAL A 122 -13.28 -0.29 18.35
C VAL A 122 -12.63 -0.78 17.06
N ILE A 123 -11.80 -1.84 17.14
CA ILE A 123 -11.28 -2.54 15.95
C ILE A 123 -11.72 -4.00 16.03
N ASN A 124 -12.34 -4.49 14.95
CA ASN A 124 -12.84 -5.83 14.81
C ASN A 124 -12.14 -6.48 13.61
N LEU A 125 -11.18 -7.36 13.89
CA LEU A 125 -10.39 -8.04 12.85
C LEU A 125 -11.17 -9.20 12.27
N VAL A 126 -11.22 -9.27 10.95
CA VAL A 126 -11.84 -10.37 10.17
C VAL A 126 -10.81 -10.92 9.18
N HIS A 127 -10.58 -12.22 9.25
CA HIS A 127 -9.75 -12.92 8.28
C HIS A 127 -10.61 -13.54 7.17
N GLY A 128 -10.03 -13.67 5.98
CA GLY A 128 -10.67 -14.35 4.87
C GLY A 128 -10.25 -13.83 3.50
N ARG A 129 -10.74 -14.50 2.46
CA ARG A 129 -10.48 -14.14 1.07
C ARG A 129 -11.24 -12.87 0.67
N GLY A 130 -10.72 -12.16 -0.34
CA GLY A 130 -11.41 -11.01 -0.92
C GLY A 130 -12.80 -11.34 -1.43
N SER A 131 -12.96 -12.49 -2.12
CA SER A 131 -14.25 -13.00 -2.64
C SER A 131 -15.21 -13.55 -1.58
N GLY A 132 -14.78 -13.64 -0.34
CA GLY A 132 -15.60 -14.06 0.81
C GLY A 132 -15.78 -12.91 1.79
N ALA A 133 -14.99 -12.90 2.86
CA ALA A 133 -15.07 -11.87 3.91
C ALA A 133 -14.95 -10.44 3.38
N GLY A 134 -14.13 -10.23 2.33
CA GLY A 134 -14.04 -8.91 1.68
C GLY A 134 -15.34 -8.51 1.00
N GLN A 135 -15.92 -9.42 0.22
CA GLN A 135 -17.20 -9.18 -0.46
C GLN A 135 -18.33 -8.95 0.54
N TYR A 136 -18.44 -9.79 1.59
CA TYR A 136 -19.46 -9.59 2.62
C TYR A 136 -19.34 -8.26 3.35
N LEU A 137 -18.12 -7.80 3.60
CA LEU A 137 -17.92 -6.46 4.18
C LEU A 137 -18.37 -5.34 3.23
N VAL A 138 -18.20 -5.49 1.93
CA VAL A 138 -18.70 -4.53 0.93
C VAL A 138 -20.23 -4.60 0.85
N ASP A 139 -20.79 -5.82 0.80
CA ASP A 139 -22.25 -6.01 0.72
C ASP A 139 -22.99 -5.51 1.97
N SER A 140 -22.32 -5.47 3.13
CA SER A 140 -22.90 -4.90 4.35
C SER A 140 -23.21 -3.39 4.25
N ALA A 141 -22.65 -2.70 3.24
CA ALA A 141 -23.05 -1.35 2.89
C ALA A 141 -24.49 -1.27 2.32
N ASP A 142 -24.90 -2.29 1.56
CA ASP A 142 -26.27 -2.39 1.05
C ASP A 142 -27.31 -2.60 2.19
N GLU A 143 -26.85 -3.15 3.31
CA GLU A 143 -27.65 -3.38 4.52
C GLU A 143 -27.59 -2.20 5.52
N GLY A 144 -26.83 -1.15 5.21
CA GLY A 144 -26.65 0.02 6.08
C GLY A 144 -25.86 -0.27 7.36
N MET A 145 -25.04 -1.33 7.38
CA MET A 145 -24.19 -1.69 8.53
C MET A 145 -22.81 -1.03 8.53
N VAL A 146 -22.43 -0.42 7.41
CA VAL A 146 -21.15 0.27 7.21
C VAL A 146 -21.39 1.66 6.65
N ASP A 147 -20.79 2.68 7.27
CA ASP A 147 -20.96 4.09 6.92
C ASP A 147 -19.84 4.61 6.00
N LYS A 148 -18.72 3.88 5.91
CA LYS A 148 -17.59 4.20 5.05
C LYS A 148 -16.81 2.95 4.70
N ILE A 149 -16.30 2.86 3.45
CA ILE A 149 -15.31 1.85 3.07
C ILE A 149 -13.99 2.53 2.71
N SER A 150 -12.90 2.04 3.29
CA SER A 150 -11.54 2.42 2.91
C SER A 150 -10.79 1.20 2.38
N PHE A 151 -10.46 1.23 1.11
CA PHE A 151 -9.90 0.12 0.35
C PHE A 151 -8.51 0.46 -0.18
N THR A 152 -7.62 -0.52 -0.15
CA THR A 152 -6.36 -0.53 -0.94
C THR A 152 -6.25 -1.86 -1.67
N GLY A 153 -6.07 -1.80 -2.98
CA GLY A 153 -5.95 -3.00 -3.82
C GLY A 153 -6.05 -2.71 -5.31
N SER A 154 -6.57 -3.67 -6.08
CA SER A 154 -6.66 -3.53 -7.54
C SER A 154 -7.73 -2.54 -7.98
N THR A 155 -7.49 -1.90 -9.13
CA THR A 155 -8.45 -0.96 -9.74
C THR A 155 -9.80 -1.63 -10.05
N ALA A 156 -9.79 -2.89 -10.48
CA ALA A 156 -11.03 -3.63 -10.77
C ALA A 156 -11.93 -3.77 -9.54
N VAL A 157 -11.34 -4.18 -8.41
CA VAL A 157 -12.07 -4.28 -7.13
C VAL A 157 -12.47 -2.90 -6.61
N GLY A 158 -11.61 -1.90 -6.76
CA GLY A 158 -11.92 -0.52 -6.36
C GLY A 158 -13.13 0.06 -7.10
N LYS A 159 -13.28 -0.22 -8.40
CA LYS A 159 -14.46 0.17 -9.17
C LYS A 159 -15.73 -0.45 -8.63
N MET A 160 -15.72 -1.74 -8.33
CA MET A 160 -16.85 -2.46 -7.74
C MET A 160 -17.25 -1.88 -6.38
N ILE A 161 -16.26 -1.61 -5.51
CA ILE A 161 -16.52 -0.96 -4.21
C ILE A 161 -17.08 0.44 -4.40
N GLY A 162 -16.50 1.22 -5.33
CA GLY A 162 -16.99 2.56 -5.65
C GLY A 162 -18.44 2.58 -6.15
N GLU A 163 -18.81 1.58 -6.96
CA GLU A 163 -20.20 1.41 -7.42
C GLU A 163 -21.13 1.10 -6.24
N THR A 164 -20.79 0.17 -5.37
CA THR A 164 -21.59 -0.16 -4.18
C THR A 164 -21.72 1.05 -3.25
N CYS A 165 -20.63 1.75 -2.96
CA CYS A 165 -20.66 2.94 -2.12
C CYS A 165 -21.49 4.07 -2.74
N GLY A 166 -21.35 4.29 -4.06
CA GLY A 166 -22.14 5.31 -4.77
C GLY A 166 -23.63 5.02 -4.77
N ARG A 167 -24.01 3.76 -4.97
CA ARG A 167 -25.41 3.33 -4.90
C ARG A 167 -26.03 3.58 -3.53
N ASN A 168 -25.27 3.42 -2.46
CA ASN A 168 -25.70 3.59 -1.08
C ASN A 168 -25.42 4.98 -0.49
N LEU A 169 -24.85 5.89 -1.28
CA LEU A 169 -24.47 7.25 -0.86
C LEU A 169 -23.53 7.28 0.37
N ILE A 170 -22.73 6.24 0.57
CA ILE A 170 -21.72 6.20 1.60
C ILE A 170 -20.35 6.63 1.06
N SER A 171 -19.53 7.19 1.92
CA SER A 171 -18.17 7.63 1.54
C SER A 171 -17.26 6.44 1.28
N CYS A 172 -16.43 6.49 0.23
CA CYS A 172 -15.32 5.57 0.05
C CYS A 172 -13.99 6.30 -0.15
N SER A 173 -12.90 5.65 0.27
CA SER A 173 -11.51 6.04 -0.05
C SER A 173 -10.86 4.87 -0.75
N LEU A 174 -10.39 5.08 -1.98
CA LEU A 174 -9.88 4.03 -2.85
C LEU A 174 -8.42 4.33 -3.20
N GLU A 175 -7.53 3.50 -2.67
CA GLU A 175 -6.10 3.52 -3.00
C GLU A 175 -5.81 2.35 -3.93
N LEU A 176 -5.38 2.64 -5.15
CA LEU A 176 -5.36 1.68 -6.24
C LEU A 176 -3.96 1.59 -6.88
N GLY A 177 -3.78 0.62 -7.76
CA GLY A 177 -2.56 0.47 -8.53
C GLY A 177 -2.37 1.60 -9.57
N GLY A 178 -1.17 1.71 -10.07
CA GLY A 178 -0.79 2.71 -11.06
C GLY A 178 0.33 2.24 -11.98
N LYS A 179 0.65 3.06 -12.99
CA LYS A 179 1.79 2.93 -13.89
C LYS A 179 2.58 4.25 -13.87
N ASN A 180 3.32 4.45 -12.78
CA ASN A 180 4.00 5.72 -12.51
C ASN A 180 5.15 5.94 -13.50
N PRO A 181 5.23 7.09 -14.18
CA PRO A 181 6.32 7.39 -15.08
C PRO A 181 7.52 7.99 -14.33
N LEU A 182 8.73 7.65 -14.80
CA LEU A 182 9.96 8.36 -14.49
C LEU A 182 10.58 8.83 -15.79
N VAL A 183 10.85 10.13 -15.89
CA VAL A 183 11.39 10.74 -17.11
C VAL A 183 12.82 11.20 -16.85
N VAL A 184 13.76 10.76 -17.69
CA VAL A 184 15.17 11.14 -17.63
C VAL A 184 15.50 12.04 -18.81
N MET A 185 15.81 13.31 -18.51
CA MET A 185 16.18 14.32 -19.50
C MET A 185 17.70 14.48 -19.61
N PRO A 186 18.24 15.05 -20.72
CA PRO A 186 19.70 15.26 -20.88
C PRO A 186 20.36 16.10 -19.77
N SER A 187 19.60 16.95 -19.12
CA SER A 187 20.08 17.77 -18.00
C SER A 187 20.11 17.06 -16.65
N ALA A 188 19.66 15.80 -16.59
CA ALA A 188 19.65 15.03 -15.35
C ALA A 188 21.06 14.57 -14.96
N SER A 189 21.27 14.38 -13.66
CA SER A 189 22.40 13.58 -13.17
C SER A 189 22.08 12.10 -13.45
N ILE A 190 22.78 11.50 -14.40
CA ILE A 190 22.49 10.12 -14.83
C ILE A 190 22.69 9.14 -13.69
N ASP A 191 23.72 9.31 -12.86
CA ASP A 191 23.96 8.43 -11.71
C ASP A 191 22.80 8.47 -10.71
N ASN A 192 22.29 9.67 -10.37
CA ASN A 192 21.12 9.79 -9.50
C ASN A 192 19.84 9.25 -10.15
N ALA A 193 19.68 9.42 -11.47
CA ALA A 193 18.55 8.89 -12.20
C ALA A 193 18.55 7.35 -12.21
N VAL A 194 19.72 6.73 -12.39
CA VAL A 194 19.91 5.27 -12.32
C VAL A 194 19.57 4.75 -10.91
N GLU A 195 20.12 5.39 -9.85
CA GLU A 195 19.80 5.00 -8.47
C GLU A 195 18.30 5.10 -8.18
N GLY A 196 17.68 6.22 -8.56
CA GLY A 196 16.25 6.45 -8.36
C GLY A 196 15.37 5.47 -9.14
N ALA A 197 15.68 5.23 -10.42
CA ALA A 197 14.95 4.28 -11.25
C ALA A 197 15.10 2.85 -10.73
N TYR A 198 16.29 2.46 -10.32
CA TYR A 198 16.58 1.14 -9.77
C TYR A 198 15.77 0.85 -8.50
N TRP A 199 15.80 1.78 -7.53
CA TRP A 199 15.01 1.63 -6.32
C TRP A 199 13.51 1.68 -6.59
N ALA A 200 13.05 2.59 -7.45
CA ALA A 200 11.64 2.72 -7.80
C ALA A 200 11.08 1.50 -8.53
N ALA A 201 11.91 0.82 -9.36
CA ALA A 201 11.51 -0.38 -10.08
C ALA A 201 11.50 -1.63 -9.21
N PHE A 202 12.54 -1.84 -8.40
CA PHE A 202 12.82 -3.13 -7.76
C PHE A 202 12.55 -3.17 -6.26
N GLY A 203 12.45 -2.04 -5.57
CA GLY A 203 12.09 -2.00 -4.16
C GLY A 203 10.78 -2.75 -3.91
N THR A 204 10.73 -3.60 -2.87
CA THR A 204 9.59 -4.49 -2.54
C THR A 204 9.21 -5.40 -3.74
N ALA A 205 10.19 -5.85 -4.52
CA ALA A 205 9.99 -6.62 -5.76
C ALA A 205 9.04 -5.92 -6.76
N GLY A 206 9.03 -4.58 -6.81
CA GLY A 206 8.10 -3.81 -7.65
C GLY A 206 6.64 -3.80 -7.20
N GLN A 207 6.31 -4.39 -6.05
CA GLN A 207 4.94 -4.58 -5.57
C GLN A 207 4.42 -3.37 -4.79
N ARG A 208 4.60 -2.15 -5.32
CA ARG A 208 4.11 -0.90 -4.72
C ARG A 208 3.16 -0.19 -5.68
N CYS A 209 2.16 0.51 -5.14
CA CYS A 209 1.34 1.44 -5.93
C CYS A 209 2.18 2.59 -6.53
N THR A 210 3.33 2.90 -5.92
CA THR A 210 4.28 3.94 -6.33
C THR A 210 5.48 3.41 -7.11
N SER A 211 5.54 2.11 -7.42
CA SER A 211 6.64 1.53 -8.21
C SER A 211 6.70 2.16 -9.60
N LEU A 212 7.91 2.20 -10.15
CA LEU A 212 8.16 2.62 -11.52
C LEU A 212 7.43 1.67 -12.48
N GLY A 213 6.47 2.18 -13.22
CA GLY A 213 5.71 1.45 -14.24
C GLY A 213 6.18 1.74 -15.64
N ASN A 214 6.66 2.97 -15.89
CA ASN A 214 7.16 3.41 -17.19
C ASN A 214 8.44 4.22 -17.02
N LEU A 215 9.53 3.75 -17.61
CA LEU A 215 10.80 4.49 -17.65
C LEU A 215 10.95 5.11 -19.04
N ILE A 216 10.99 6.44 -19.08
CA ILE A 216 11.09 7.23 -20.31
C ILE A 216 12.44 7.95 -20.30
N VAL A 217 13.36 7.53 -21.15
CA VAL A 217 14.72 8.10 -21.21
C VAL A 217 14.89 8.85 -22.51
N HIS A 218 15.35 10.11 -22.43
CA HIS A 218 15.65 10.90 -23.62
C HIS A 218 16.75 10.24 -24.44
N LYS A 219 16.61 10.22 -25.77
CA LYS A 219 17.50 9.51 -26.69
C LYS A 219 19.00 9.89 -26.55
N ASP A 220 19.30 11.14 -26.20
CA ASP A 220 20.69 11.63 -26.13
C ASP A 220 21.44 11.08 -24.88
N VAL A 221 20.74 10.54 -23.92
CA VAL A 221 21.31 9.95 -22.68
C VAL A 221 20.90 8.48 -22.49
N PHE A 222 20.22 7.91 -23.47
CA PHE A 222 19.65 6.57 -23.38
C PHE A 222 20.74 5.51 -23.18
N ASP A 223 21.77 5.51 -24.01
CA ASP A 223 22.82 4.49 -23.97
C ASP A 223 23.59 4.56 -22.66
N GLU A 224 24.02 5.76 -22.23
CA GLU A 224 24.73 5.95 -20.97
C GLU A 224 23.88 5.50 -19.77
N PHE A 225 22.60 5.89 -19.77
CA PHE A 225 21.67 5.49 -18.71
C PHE A 225 21.51 3.97 -18.68
N MET A 226 21.25 3.35 -19.84
CA MET A 226 20.99 1.90 -19.93
C MET A 226 22.20 1.08 -19.53
N ASP A 227 23.40 1.46 -19.97
CA ASP A 227 24.64 0.76 -19.59
C ASP A 227 24.81 0.72 -18.06
N LYS A 228 24.65 1.87 -17.40
CA LYS A 228 24.77 1.97 -15.94
C LYS A 228 23.62 1.25 -15.22
N PHE A 229 22.40 1.39 -15.72
CA PHE A 229 21.22 0.75 -15.15
C PHE A 229 21.32 -0.78 -15.23
N MET A 230 21.68 -1.31 -16.40
CA MET A 230 21.83 -2.75 -16.59
C MET A 230 22.96 -3.34 -15.77
N ALA A 231 24.12 -2.68 -15.68
CA ALA A 231 25.24 -3.11 -14.84
C ALA A 231 24.80 -3.22 -13.37
N LYS A 232 23.95 -2.29 -12.89
CA LYS A 232 23.41 -2.33 -11.54
C LYS A 232 22.40 -3.48 -11.35
N VAL A 233 21.54 -3.70 -12.33
CA VAL A 233 20.56 -4.80 -12.32
C VAL A 233 21.25 -6.15 -12.30
N GLU A 234 22.28 -6.35 -13.12
CA GLU A 234 23.07 -7.60 -13.18
C GLU A 234 23.79 -7.91 -11.86
N GLY A 235 24.21 -6.89 -11.13
CA GLY A 235 24.80 -7.02 -9.79
C GLY A 235 23.80 -7.27 -8.67
N THR A 236 22.49 -7.33 -8.97
CA THR A 236 21.44 -7.45 -7.96
C THR A 236 21.34 -8.86 -7.41
N ARG A 237 21.35 -8.98 -6.09
CA ARG A 237 21.05 -10.23 -5.40
C ARG A 237 19.60 -10.27 -4.94
N ILE A 238 18.92 -11.36 -5.28
CA ILE A 238 17.56 -11.68 -4.86
C ILE A 238 17.62 -12.88 -3.93
N GLY A 239 16.82 -12.94 -2.88
CA GLY A 239 16.83 -14.09 -1.99
C GLY A 239 16.07 -13.91 -0.68
N ASP A 240 16.28 -14.85 0.23
CA ASP A 240 15.68 -14.84 1.56
C ASP A 240 16.39 -13.81 2.45
N ALA A 241 15.68 -12.71 2.73
CA ALA A 241 16.20 -11.61 3.53
C ALA A 241 16.34 -11.92 5.03
N LEU A 242 15.82 -13.06 5.50
CA LEU A 242 16.09 -13.55 6.86
C LEU A 242 17.44 -14.26 6.96
N ARG A 243 18.03 -14.66 5.82
CA ARG A 243 19.29 -15.38 5.74
C ARG A 243 20.43 -14.55 5.17
N HIS A 244 20.09 -13.48 4.42
CA HIS A 244 21.06 -12.69 3.67
C HIS A 244 20.74 -11.21 3.76
N ASP A 245 21.66 -10.41 4.29
CA ASP A 245 21.48 -8.97 4.49
C ASP A 245 21.72 -8.14 3.22
N ASP A 246 22.33 -8.75 2.19
CA ASP A 246 22.76 -8.10 0.94
C ASP A 246 21.75 -8.27 -0.21
N VAL A 247 20.57 -8.78 0.05
CA VAL A 247 19.51 -8.90 -0.96
C VAL A 247 18.76 -7.59 -1.13
N LEU A 248 18.45 -7.25 -2.38
CA LEU A 248 17.63 -6.07 -2.69
C LEU A 248 16.16 -6.30 -2.35
N TYR A 249 15.65 -7.47 -2.67
CA TYR A 249 14.28 -7.89 -2.37
C TYR A 249 14.18 -9.41 -2.26
N GLY A 250 13.13 -9.86 -1.59
CA GLY A 250 12.79 -11.25 -1.40
C GLY A 250 11.89 -11.82 -2.49
N PRO A 251 11.19 -12.92 -2.23
CA PRO A 251 10.25 -13.51 -3.17
C PRO A 251 9.03 -12.61 -3.41
N MET A 252 8.28 -12.93 -4.47
CA MET A 252 6.94 -12.39 -4.66
C MET A 252 6.02 -12.82 -3.50
N LEU A 253 4.98 -12.03 -3.23
CA LEU A 253 4.03 -12.25 -2.12
C LEU A 253 3.41 -13.65 -2.11
N SER A 254 3.16 -14.23 -3.28
CA SER A 254 2.68 -15.59 -3.45
C SER A 254 2.94 -16.10 -4.87
N GLU A 255 2.79 -17.41 -5.07
CA GLU A 255 2.90 -18.06 -6.37
C GLU A 255 2.00 -17.42 -7.42
N ARG A 256 0.76 -17.09 -7.06
CA ARG A 256 -0.17 -16.39 -7.95
C ARG A 256 0.38 -15.08 -8.48
N TYR A 257 1.02 -14.25 -7.65
CA TYR A 257 1.61 -12.99 -8.12
C TYR A 257 2.81 -13.23 -9.04
N ALA A 258 3.55 -14.32 -8.85
CA ALA A 258 4.62 -14.72 -9.76
C ALA A 258 4.04 -15.19 -11.12
N GLU A 259 2.95 -15.95 -11.10
CA GLU A 259 2.23 -16.37 -12.33
C GLU A 259 1.65 -15.16 -13.08
N ASP A 260 0.97 -14.24 -12.39
CA ASP A 260 0.43 -13.00 -12.98
C ASP A 260 1.56 -12.16 -13.63
N PHE A 261 2.74 -12.13 -13.01
CA PHE A 261 3.92 -11.46 -13.59
C PHE A 261 4.42 -12.14 -14.87
N LEU A 262 4.50 -13.47 -14.88
CA LEU A 262 4.94 -14.22 -16.06
C LEU A 262 4.00 -14.04 -17.25
N VAL A 263 2.69 -14.09 -17.01
CA VAL A 263 1.67 -13.79 -18.02
C VAL A 263 1.85 -12.39 -18.58
N GLY A 264 2.08 -11.40 -17.70
CA GLY A 264 2.36 -10.02 -18.12
C GLY A 264 3.61 -9.90 -18.98
N LEU A 265 4.67 -10.64 -18.66
CA LEU A 265 5.91 -10.67 -19.45
C LEU A 265 5.68 -11.27 -20.84
N GLU A 266 4.97 -12.40 -20.94
CA GLU A 266 4.61 -13.03 -22.23
C GLU A 266 3.77 -12.09 -23.09
N MET A 267 2.83 -11.35 -22.51
CA MET A 267 2.04 -10.34 -23.22
C MET A 267 2.94 -9.24 -23.80
N CYS A 268 3.87 -8.71 -23.01
CA CYS A 268 4.80 -7.69 -23.46
C CYS A 268 5.69 -8.18 -24.61
N GLU A 269 6.20 -9.41 -24.54
CA GLU A 269 6.99 -10.01 -25.62
C GLU A 269 6.15 -10.19 -26.89
N SER A 270 4.88 -10.60 -26.75
CA SER A 270 3.95 -10.73 -27.89
C SER A 270 3.63 -9.39 -28.55
N ASP A 271 3.64 -8.30 -27.79
CA ASP A 271 3.46 -6.94 -28.28
C ASP A 271 4.75 -6.33 -28.88
N GLY A 272 5.83 -7.10 -28.95
CA GLY A 272 7.10 -6.70 -29.58
C GLY A 272 8.11 -6.05 -28.64
N ALA A 273 7.90 -6.12 -27.34
CA ALA A 273 8.89 -5.65 -26.37
C ALA A 273 10.12 -6.55 -26.34
N THR A 274 11.29 -5.94 -26.20
CA THR A 274 12.55 -6.68 -26.04
C THR A 274 12.84 -6.89 -24.56
N LYS A 275 13.13 -8.15 -24.18
CA LYS A 275 13.60 -8.50 -22.86
C LYS A 275 15.12 -8.32 -22.81
N PRO A 276 15.63 -7.29 -22.11
CA PRO A 276 17.07 -6.97 -22.16
C PRO A 276 17.95 -8.00 -21.46
N VAL A 277 17.39 -8.79 -20.52
CA VAL A 277 18.12 -9.82 -19.76
C VAL A 277 17.29 -11.09 -19.64
N SER A 278 17.92 -12.24 -19.96
CA SER A 278 17.31 -13.55 -19.79
C SER A 278 17.81 -14.16 -18.47
N TYR A 279 17.14 -13.86 -17.36
CA TYR A 279 17.37 -14.60 -16.11
C TYR A 279 16.34 -15.74 -15.99
N THR A 280 16.86 -16.91 -15.59
CA THR A 280 16.04 -18.08 -15.21
C THR A 280 15.35 -17.90 -13.85
N HIS A 281 15.68 -16.82 -13.13
CA HIS A 281 15.03 -16.40 -11.89
C HIS A 281 14.38 -15.04 -12.09
N LEU A 282 13.11 -15.09 -12.13
CA LEU A 282 12.04 -14.12 -12.22
C LEU A 282 12.30 -12.75 -11.60
N THR A 283 12.03 -11.74 -12.39
CA THR A 283 11.56 -10.38 -12.10
C THR A 283 12.46 -9.28 -12.63
N LEU A 284 12.17 -8.82 -13.84
CA LEU A 284 12.58 -7.49 -14.30
C LEU A 284 11.38 -6.80 -14.92
N PRO A 285 11.14 -5.51 -14.63
CA PRO A 285 10.14 -4.75 -15.35
C PRO A 285 10.52 -4.70 -16.84
N THR A 286 9.52 -4.85 -17.68
CA THR A 286 9.68 -4.73 -19.11
C THR A 286 9.93 -3.28 -19.45
N ILE A 287 11.07 -2.97 -20.08
CA ILE A 287 11.39 -1.64 -20.58
C ILE A 287 10.86 -1.58 -22.00
N CYS A 288 9.82 -0.79 -22.24
CA CYS A 288 9.37 -0.45 -23.59
C CYS A 288 10.10 0.82 -24.02
N SER A 289 10.86 0.75 -25.10
CA SER A 289 11.37 1.95 -25.79
C SER A 289 10.23 2.56 -26.63
N VAL A 290 9.91 3.82 -26.39
CA VAL A 290 9.05 4.65 -27.24
C VAL A 290 9.92 5.57 -28.10
#